data_470231ff2c6843db4c7247ec9e15cf65
#
_entry.id   470231ff2c6843db4c7247ec9e15cf65
#
_cell.length_a   1.000
_cell.length_b   1.000
_cell.length_c   1.000
_cell.angle_alpha   90.00
_cell.angle_beta   90.00
_cell.angle_gamma   90.00
#
_symmetry.space_group_name_H-M   'P 1'
#
loop_
_entity.id
_entity.type
_entity.pdbx_description
1 polymer ?
#
loop_
_entity_poly.entity_id
_entity_poly.type
_entity_poly.pdbx_seq_one_letter_code
_entity_poly.pdbx_strand_id
1 'polypeptide(L)'
;METTETLSGHHWSLTLLGIGLIVLFAYYGESVLVVLIFAILVSFMLSPVVQALEYLHVPRALAALISMVALLAALYGITAASYNQALIFADDVPKYSQKIRSILQPFRQDAERLERTGEAVGEPEPSNVVPVRQVTSWSDALTHGAGTLTDILLAAAFIPFLAYFLLTWQSHARSATVMLFPLRHRNTAYVTLGLTGKMLQSFIVGNLLIGLLISGASVAIFGLLHVPFFYFVGFLSGFLSLVPYLGVVLAMGPPILVGLGQLEAGDLAIVVLCVAGLHFFGLNVLYPKLLGRRLRLNPLAVTIALLFWGALWGALGLLLAIPITGAIKIVFDHVESMKPYADWLGE
;
A
#
# COMPACT_ATOMS: atom_id res chain seq x y z
N MET A 1 19.71 -13.38 -50.65
CA MET A 1 18.84 -13.90 -49.59
C MET A 1 19.58 -13.84 -48.26
N GLU A 2 20.11 -12.65 -47.88
CA GLU A 2 21.10 -12.52 -46.78
C GLU A 2 21.12 -11.12 -46.17
N THR A 3 19.95 -10.50 -45.86
CA THR A 3 19.91 -9.17 -45.29
C THR A 3 18.87 -9.01 -44.17
N THR A 4 18.25 -10.08 -43.69
CA THR A 4 17.16 -9.98 -42.66
C THR A 4 17.58 -10.38 -41.24
N GLU A 5 18.75 -10.96 -41.00
CA GLU A 5 19.18 -11.42 -39.68
C GLU A 5 19.87 -10.36 -38.79
N THR A 6 20.39 -9.30 -39.36
CA THR A 6 21.13 -8.26 -38.58
C THR A 6 20.25 -7.26 -37.86
N LEU A 7 18.94 -7.19 -38.16
CA LEU A 7 18.01 -6.23 -37.54
C LEU A 7 17.40 -6.71 -36.20
N SER A 8 17.36 -8.02 -35.95
CA SER A 8 16.73 -8.56 -34.74
C SER A 8 17.54 -8.30 -33.46
N GLY A 9 18.86 -8.34 -33.55
CA GLY A 9 19.75 -8.08 -32.38
C GLY A 9 19.73 -6.62 -31.90
N HIS A 10 19.48 -5.70 -32.82
CA HIS A 10 19.46 -4.26 -32.48
C HIS A 10 18.19 -3.85 -31.73
N HIS A 11 17.07 -4.51 -31.95
CA HIS A 11 15.81 -4.23 -31.25
C HIS A 11 15.81 -4.67 -29.78
N TRP A 12 16.48 -5.77 -29.44
CA TRP A 12 16.56 -6.25 -28.05
C TRP A 12 17.33 -5.29 -27.14
N SER A 13 18.47 -4.79 -27.60
CA SER A 13 19.25 -3.82 -26.82
C SER A 13 18.51 -2.50 -26.63
N LEU A 14 17.81 -2.00 -27.64
CA LEU A 14 16.97 -0.79 -27.52
C LEU A 14 15.80 -1.01 -26.55
N THR A 15 15.17 -2.17 -26.55
CA THR A 15 14.10 -2.51 -25.63
C THR A 15 14.60 -2.56 -24.18
N LEU A 16 15.73 -3.23 -23.94
CA LEU A 16 16.36 -3.27 -22.61
C LEU A 16 16.76 -1.89 -22.13
N LEU A 17 17.34 -1.07 -23.01
CA LEU A 17 17.71 0.30 -22.70
C LEU A 17 16.48 1.17 -22.38
N GLY A 18 15.39 0.99 -23.14
CA GLY A 18 14.10 1.64 -22.88
C GLY A 18 13.49 1.26 -21.53
N ILE A 19 13.49 -0.03 -21.19
CA ILE A 19 13.03 -0.50 -19.87
C ILE A 19 13.92 0.08 -18.75
N GLY A 20 15.25 0.04 -18.92
CA GLY A 20 16.19 0.62 -17.96
C GLY A 20 15.96 2.10 -17.72
N LEU A 21 15.70 2.89 -18.77
CA LEU A 21 15.38 4.31 -18.67
C LEU A 21 14.03 4.54 -17.96
N ILE A 22 13.01 3.73 -18.21
CA ILE A 22 11.72 3.80 -17.53
C ILE A 22 11.90 3.54 -16.02
N VAL A 23 12.65 2.51 -15.65
CA VAL A 23 12.94 2.18 -14.25
C VAL A 23 13.74 3.30 -13.59
N LEU A 24 14.75 3.84 -14.28
CA LEU A 24 15.55 4.96 -13.78
C LEU A 24 14.70 6.21 -13.58
N PHE A 25 13.81 6.53 -14.54
CA PHE A 25 12.85 7.62 -14.41
C PHE A 25 11.88 7.41 -13.28
N ALA A 26 11.39 6.17 -13.08
CA ALA A 26 10.51 5.83 -11.97
C ALA A 26 11.24 5.97 -10.61
N TYR A 27 12.51 5.63 -10.54
CA TYR A 27 13.32 5.75 -9.33
C TYR A 27 13.59 7.22 -8.98
N TYR A 28 14.12 8.01 -9.89
CA TYR A 28 14.45 9.42 -9.62
C TYR A 28 13.21 10.33 -9.61
N GLY A 29 12.14 9.95 -10.30
CA GLY A 29 10.87 10.66 -10.33
C GLY A 29 9.89 10.26 -9.23
N GLU A 30 10.31 9.49 -8.23
CA GLU A 30 9.46 8.93 -7.17
C GLU A 30 8.50 9.96 -6.59
N SER A 31 9.00 11.08 -6.09
CA SER A 31 8.20 12.10 -5.41
C SER A 31 7.07 12.65 -6.28
N VAL A 32 7.33 12.90 -7.57
CA VAL A 32 6.32 13.41 -8.50
C VAL A 32 5.34 12.31 -8.90
N LEU A 33 5.85 11.12 -9.23
CA LEU A 33 5.03 9.99 -9.67
C LEU A 33 4.10 9.49 -8.57
N VAL A 34 4.59 9.40 -7.34
CA VAL A 34 3.80 9.02 -6.17
C VAL A 34 2.67 10.02 -5.94
N VAL A 35 2.95 11.33 -5.94
CA VAL A 35 1.93 12.38 -5.79
C VAL A 35 0.87 12.28 -6.89
N LEU A 36 1.30 12.09 -8.15
CA LEU A 36 0.39 11.95 -9.29
C LEU A 36 -0.50 10.70 -9.16
N ILE A 37 0.10 9.56 -8.84
CA ILE A 37 -0.64 8.29 -8.69
C ILE A 37 -1.61 8.39 -7.51
N PHE A 38 -1.20 8.93 -6.36
CA PHE A 38 -2.11 9.16 -5.23
C PHE A 38 -3.26 10.11 -5.59
N ALA A 39 -3.00 11.19 -6.33
CA ALA A 39 -4.06 12.07 -6.81
C ALA A 39 -5.06 11.35 -7.72
N ILE A 40 -4.57 10.47 -8.61
CA ILE A 40 -5.41 9.60 -9.45
C ILE A 40 -6.25 8.66 -8.56
N LEU A 41 -5.63 8.01 -7.58
CA LEU A 41 -6.33 7.10 -6.68
C LEU A 41 -7.41 7.82 -5.86
N VAL A 42 -7.08 8.98 -5.29
CA VAL A 42 -8.05 9.83 -4.56
C VAL A 42 -9.19 10.28 -5.47
N SER A 43 -8.90 10.64 -6.72
CA SER A 43 -9.95 11.01 -7.68
C SER A 43 -10.90 9.84 -7.98
N PHE A 44 -10.36 8.62 -8.14
CA PHE A 44 -11.20 7.43 -8.32
C PHE A 44 -11.98 7.06 -7.05
N MET A 45 -11.40 7.25 -5.88
CA MET A 45 -12.06 7.04 -4.59
C MET A 45 -13.25 7.97 -4.40
N LEU A 46 -13.12 9.25 -4.76
CA LEU A 46 -14.16 10.25 -4.62
C LEU A 46 -15.18 10.25 -5.78
N SER A 47 -14.84 9.62 -6.91
CA SER A 47 -15.69 9.59 -8.10
C SER A 47 -17.14 9.12 -7.82
N PRO A 48 -17.42 8.07 -7.01
CA PRO A 48 -18.79 7.69 -6.67
C PRO A 48 -19.56 8.79 -5.91
N VAL A 49 -18.88 9.49 -5.00
CA VAL A 49 -19.49 10.58 -4.22
C VAL A 49 -19.82 11.75 -5.13
N VAL A 50 -18.90 12.12 -6.02
CA VAL A 50 -19.14 13.15 -7.03
C VAL A 50 -20.32 12.78 -7.92
N GLN A 51 -20.39 11.55 -8.42
CA GLN A 51 -21.51 11.08 -9.25
C GLN A 51 -22.85 11.11 -8.48
N ALA A 52 -22.86 10.76 -7.20
CA ALA A 52 -24.06 10.85 -6.37
C ALA A 52 -24.53 12.30 -6.20
N LEU A 53 -23.61 13.25 -6.01
CA LEU A 53 -23.93 14.67 -5.94
C LEU A 53 -24.39 15.24 -7.30
N GLU A 54 -23.78 14.80 -8.41
CA GLU A 54 -24.24 15.15 -9.78
C GLU A 54 -25.67 14.65 -10.02
N TYR A 55 -26.03 13.46 -9.52
CA TYR A 55 -27.40 12.96 -9.60
C TYR A 55 -28.39 13.84 -8.82
N LEU A 56 -27.95 14.52 -7.77
CA LEU A 56 -28.71 15.56 -7.03
C LEU A 56 -28.68 16.94 -7.73
N HIS A 57 -28.28 17.01 -8.99
CA HIS A 57 -28.17 18.23 -9.81
C HIS A 57 -27.09 19.24 -9.34
N VAL A 58 -26.11 18.79 -8.53
CA VAL A 58 -24.97 19.65 -8.18
C VAL A 58 -23.99 19.70 -9.36
N PRO A 59 -23.56 20.88 -9.81
CA PRO A 59 -22.54 21.01 -10.87
C PRO A 59 -21.26 20.26 -10.51
N ARG A 60 -20.65 19.57 -11.49
CA ARG A 60 -19.50 18.68 -11.29
C ARG A 60 -18.34 19.33 -10.50
N ALA A 61 -18.04 20.59 -10.79
CA ALA A 61 -16.99 21.32 -10.08
C ALA A 61 -17.29 21.50 -8.58
N LEU A 62 -18.55 21.83 -8.25
CA LEU A 62 -19.00 21.95 -6.86
C LEU A 62 -19.08 20.56 -6.18
N ALA A 63 -19.56 19.55 -6.89
CA ALA A 63 -19.60 18.17 -6.37
C ALA A 63 -18.19 17.64 -6.04
N ALA A 64 -17.20 17.92 -6.91
CA ALA A 64 -15.81 17.58 -6.67
C ALA A 64 -15.23 18.35 -5.47
N LEU A 65 -15.52 19.64 -5.36
CA LEU A 65 -15.07 20.47 -4.24
C LEU A 65 -15.67 19.99 -2.91
N ILE A 66 -16.98 19.76 -2.87
CA ILE A 66 -17.67 19.24 -1.67
C ILE A 66 -17.09 17.91 -1.26
N SER A 67 -16.90 16.98 -2.20
CA SER A 67 -16.33 15.66 -1.93
C SER A 67 -14.91 15.75 -1.40
N MET A 68 -14.09 16.66 -1.91
CA MET A 68 -12.73 16.90 -1.45
C MET A 68 -12.70 17.49 -0.05
N VAL A 69 -13.53 18.53 0.20
CA VAL A 69 -13.64 19.14 1.54
C VAL A 69 -14.14 18.13 2.56
N ALA A 70 -15.12 17.30 2.19
CA ALA A 70 -15.62 16.23 3.06
C ALA A 70 -14.51 15.21 3.40
N LEU A 71 -13.69 14.81 2.43
CA LEU A 71 -12.55 13.93 2.66
C LEU A 71 -11.55 14.58 3.62
N LEU A 72 -11.15 15.82 3.37
CA LEU A 72 -10.19 16.53 4.22
C LEU A 72 -10.74 16.75 5.64
N ALA A 73 -12.04 17.07 5.76
CA ALA A 73 -12.69 17.20 7.06
C ALA A 73 -12.76 15.85 7.80
N ALA A 74 -13.02 14.74 7.10
CA ALA A 74 -13.00 13.41 7.69
C ALA A 74 -11.59 13.03 8.16
N LEU A 75 -10.56 13.26 7.35
CA LEU A 75 -9.17 13.03 7.73
C LEU A 75 -8.76 13.88 8.93
N TYR A 76 -9.11 15.16 8.93
CA TYR A 76 -8.88 16.05 10.06
C TYR A 76 -9.59 15.56 11.33
N GLY A 77 -10.87 15.16 11.22
CA GLY A 77 -11.65 14.64 12.34
C GLY A 77 -11.05 13.36 12.94
N ILE A 78 -10.63 12.43 12.10
CA ILE A 78 -9.95 11.20 12.53
C ILE A 78 -8.63 11.54 13.22
N THR A 79 -7.83 12.41 12.64
CA THR A 79 -6.54 12.82 13.18
C THR A 79 -6.74 13.55 14.54
N ALA A 80 -7.69 14.47 14.62
CA ALA A 80 -7.99 15.22 15.85
C ALA A 80 -8.51 14.28 16.96
N ALA A 81 -9.40 13.33 16.63
CA ALA A 81 -9.90 12.35 17.60
C ALA A 81 -8.80 11.39 18.10
N SER A 82 -7.85 11.05 17.24
CA SER A 82 -6.76 10.13 17.56
C SER A 82 -5.53 10.83 18.15
N TYR A 83 -5.42 12.16 18.04
CA TYR A 83 -4.21 12.91 18.35
C TYR A 83 -3.72 12.70 19.78
N ASN A 84 -4.60 12.90 20.77
CA ASN A 84 -4.24 12.72 22.19
C ASN A 84 -3.87 11.27 22.50
N GLN A 85 -4.57 10.30 21.91
CA GLN A 85 -4.26 8.90 22.10
C GLN A 85 -2.93 8.52 21.43
N ALA A 86 -2.64 9.06 20.23
CA ALA A 86 -1.39 8.85 19.54
C ALA A 86 -0.20 9.44 20.31
N LEU A 87 -0.35 10.62 20.94
CA LEU A 87 0.70 11.21 21.78
C LEU A 87 0.99 10.35 23.01
N ILE A 88 -0.06 9.96 23.76
CA ILE A 88 0.10 9.10 24.94
C ILE A 88 0.73 7.74 24.54
N PHE A 89 0.30 7.17 23.40
CA PHE A 89 0.89 5.96 22.86
C PHE A 89 2.38 6.14 22.54
N ALA A 90 2.76 7.25 21.89
CA ALA A 90 4.14 7.56 21.55
C ALA A 90 5.01 7.71 22.81
N ASP A 91 4.51 8.35 23.86
CA ASP A 91 5.19 8.50 25.14
C ASP A 91 5.38 7.15 25.86
N ASP A 92 4.49 6.19 25.64
CA ASP A 92 4.57 4.85 26.22
C ASP A 92 5.43 3.85 25.42
N VAL A 93 5.75 4.14 24.16
CA VAL A 93 6.59 3.28 23.30
C VAL A 93 7.93 2.87 23.96
N PRO A 94 8.66 3.75 24.68
CA PRO A 94 9.88 3.34 25.39
C PRO A 94 9.62 2.27 26.46
N LYS A 95 8.51 2.34 27.18
CA LYS A 95 8.11 1.33 28.17
C LYS A 95 7.83 -0.03 27.51
N TYR A 96 7.14 -0.03 26.38
CA TYR A 96 6.86 -1.24 25.60
C TYR A 96 8.14 -1.88 25.08
N SER A 97 9.08 -1.06 24.58
CA SER A 97 10.38 -1.55 24.09
C SER A 97 11.20 -2.23 25.19
N GLN A 98 11.19 -1.70 26.41
CA GLN A 98 11.84 -2.31 27.57
C GLN A 98 11.20 -3.65 27.93
N LYS A 99 9.85 -3.73 27.93
CA LYS A 99 9.14 -4.97 28.24
C LYS A 99 9.35 -6.05 27.17
N ILE A 100 9.38 -5.66 25.90
CA ILE A 100 9.74 -6.57 24.80
C ILE A 100 11.16 -7.10 25.01
N ARG A 101 12.13 -6.26 25.33
CA ARG A 101 13.50 -6.67 25.65
C ARG A 101 13.53 -7.66 26.80
N SER A 102 12.79 -7.42 27.88
CA SER A 102 12.75 -8.34 29.02
C SER A 102 12.15 -9.71 28.67
N ILE A 103 11.14 -9.75 27.80
CA ILE A 103 10.54 -11.01 27.29
C ILE A 103 11.51 -11.75 26.38
N LEU A 104 12.28 -11.04 25.56
CA LEU A 104 13.25 -11.63 24.63
C LEU A 104 14.57 -12.02 25.29
N GLN A 105 14.91 -11.48 26.48
CA GLN A 105 16.14 -11.81 27.18
C GLN A 105 16.35 -13.31 27.46
N PRO A 106 15.35 -14.08 27.96
CA PRO A 106 15.50 -15.52 28.14
C PRO A 106 15.86 -16.26 26.85
N PHE A 107 15.17 -15.91 25.74
CA PHE A 107 15.43 -16.54 24.43
C PHE A 107 16.82 -16.21 23.89
N ARG A 108 17.31 -14.97 24.12
CA ARG A 108 18.67 -14.59 23.77
C ARG A 108 19.70 -15.35 24.59
N GLN A 109 19.48 -15.46 25.88
CA GLN A 109 20.39 -16.23 26.77
C GLN A 109 20.42 -17.71 26.40
N ASP A 110 19.27 -18.28 26.02
CA ASP A 110 19.22 -19.67 25.59
C ASP A 110 19.89 -19.87 24.22
N ALA A 111 19.72 -18.93 23.29
CA ALA A 111 20.44 -18.94 22.01
C ALA A 111 21.97 -18.82 22.21
N GLU A 112 22.42 -17.88 23.05
CA GLU A 112 23.84 -17.74 23.40
C GLU A 112 24.40 -18.98 24.12
N ARG A 113 23.58 -19.68 24.95
CA ARG A 113 23.97 -20.96 25.56
C ARG A 113 24.13 -22.06 24.53
N LEU A 114 23.22 -22.12 23.54
CA LEU A 114 23.28 -23.09 22.44
C LEU A 114 24.52 -22.83 21.55
N GLU A 115 24.83 -21.57 21.25
CA GLU A 115 26.06 -21.20 20.53
C GLU A 115 27.32 -21.62 21.29
N ARG A 116 27.42 -21.30 22.58
CA ARG A 116 28.54 -21.71 23.43
C ARG A 116 28.68 -23.24 23.58
N THR A 117 27.55 -23.95 23.54
CA THR A 117 27.58 -25.42 23.60
C THR A 117 28.00 -26.02 22.25
N GLY A 118 27.68 -25.33 21.13
CA GLY A 118 28.14 -25.68 19.78
C GLY A 118 29.62 -25.40 19.57
N GLU A 119 30.16 -24.28 20.10
CA GLU A 119 31.58 -23.91 20.04
C GLU A 119 32.47 -24.83 20.89
N ALA A 120 31.93 -25.46 21.92
CA ALA A 120 32.70 -26.43 22.76
C ALA A 120 33.02 -27.75 22.02
N VAL A 121 32.52 -27.95 20.80
CA VAL A 121 32.72 -29.16 19.97
C VAL A 121 33.53 -28.87 18.69
N GLY A 122 33.87 -27.60 18.40
CA GLY A 122 34.65 -27.18 17.23
C GLY A 122 35.84 -26.31 17.61
N GLU A 123 36.99 -26.48 16.96
CA GLU A 123 38.16 -25.62 17.13
C GLU A 123 37.81 -24.15 16.84
N PRO A 124 38.41 -23.16 17.56
CA PRO A 124 38.09 -21.76 17.41
C PRO A 124 38.64 -21.20 16.10
N GLU A 125 37.81 -21.05 15.10
CA GLU A 125 38.09 -20.13 14.00
C GLU A 125 37.91 -18.67 14.50
N PRO A 126 38.79 -17.71 14.06
CA PRO A 126 38.67 -16.33 14.48
C PRO A 126 37.34 -15.74 14.02
N SER A 127 36.45 -15.54 14.98
CA SER A 127 35.15 -14.92 14.74
C SER A 127 35.33 -13.52 14.19
N ASN A 128 35.05 -13.35 12.91
CA ASN A 128 34.80 -12.07 12.29
C ASN A 128 33.47 -11.56 12.89
N VAL A 129 33.55 -10.87 14.03
CA VAL A 129 32.41 -10.22 14.65
C VAL A 129 31.95 -9.18 13.66
N VAL A 130 30.91 -9.53 12.87
CA VAL A 130 30.17 -8.56 12.09
C VAL A 130 29.53 -7.61 13.12
N PRO A 131 29.95 -6.33 13.18
CA PRO A 131 29.33 -5.40 14.10
C PRO A 131 27.84 -5.36 13.75
N VAL A 132 26.99 -5.84 14.65
CA VAL A 132 25.54 -5.62 14.55
C VAL A 132 25.38 -4.10 14.55
N ARG A 133 25.19 -3.55 13.37
CA ARG A 133 24.89 -2.14 13.17
C ARG A 133 23.75 -1.81 14.12
N GLN A 134 24.00 -0.89 15.04
CA GLN A 134 22.94 -0.38 15.92
C GLN A 134 21.71 -0.13 15.08
N VAL A 135 20.62 -0.78 15.47
CA VAL A 135 19.31 -0.54 14.86
C VAL A 135 19.11 0.96 14.90
N THR A 136 19.08 1.54 13.73
CA THR A 136 18.81 2.97 13.50
C THR A 136 17.70 3.38 14.46
N SER A 137 17.95 4.40 15.25
CA SER A 137 16.96 4.94 16.19
C SER A 137 15.64 5.14 15.42
N TRP A 138 14.50 4.88 16.06
CA TRP A 138 13.18 5.17 15.46
C TRP A 138 13.09 6.61 14.95
N SER A 139 13.83 7.54 15.56
CA SER A 139 14.01 8.91 15.08
C SER A 139 14.69 8.97 13.73
N ASP A 140 15.72 8.13 13.50
CA ASP A 140 16.43 8.08 12.21
C ASP A 140 15.57 7.40 11.13
N ALA A 141 14.78 6.37 11.49
CA ALA A 141 13.81 5.77 10.59
C ALA A 141 12.68 6.75 10.22
N LEU A 142 12.24 7.59 11.15
CA LEU A 142 11.26 8.65 10.89
C LEU A 142 11.86 9.82 10.10
N THR A 143 13.12 10.15 10.31
CA THR A 143 13.80 11.25 9.57
C THR A 143 14.27 10.84 8.18
N HIS A 144 14.62 9.56 7.98
CA HIS A 144 15.02 9.03 6.67
C HIS A 144 13.87 8.36 5.90
N GLY A 145 12.80 7.95 6.56
CA GLY A 145 11.61 7.34 5.95
C GLY A 145 10.47 8.30 5.65
N ALA A 146 10.43 9.44 6.34
CA ALA A 146 9.60 10.57 5.96
C ALA A 146 10.49 11.51 5.15
N GLY A 147 10.15 11.76 3.88
CA GLY A 147 10.77 12.80 3.10
C GLY A 147 10.83 14.13 3.87
N THR A 148 11.61 15.08 3.42
CA THR A 148 11.71 16.38 4.09
C THR A 148 10.29 16.92 4.37
N LEU A 149 10.12 17.70 5.42
CA LEU A 149 8.84 18.39 5.71
C LEU A 149 8.26 19.04 4.44
N THR A 150 9.12 19.49 3.55
CA THR A 150 8.79 20.08 2.25
C THR A 150 8.06 19.05 1.37
N ASP A 151 8.52 17.80 1.29
CA ASP A 151 7.91 16.76 0.44
C ASP A 151 6.51 16.38 0.99
N ILE A 152 6.38 16.30 2.31
CA ILE A 152 5.08 16.05 2.96
C ILE A 152 4.11 17.20 2.71
N LEU A 153 4.55 18.45 2.87
CA LEU A 153 3.72 19.63 2.61
C LEU A 153 3.33 19.75 1.14
N LEU A 154 4.28 19.49 0.23
CA LEU A 154 4.00 19.46 -1.21
C LEU A 154 2.98 18.38 -1.53
N ALA A 155 3.17 17.14 -1.05
CA ALA A 155 2.22 16.05 -1.27
C ALA A 155 0.83 16.38 -0.70
N ALA A 156 0.76 16.91 0.52
CA ALA A 156 -0.48 17.29 1.20
C ALA A 156 -1.25 18.41 0.46
N ALA A 157 -0.54 19.32 -0.20
CA ALA A 157 -1.15 20.38 -1.00
C ALA A 157 -1.49 19.92 -2.43
N PHE A 158 -0.55 19.23 -3.10
CA PHE A 158 -0.71 18.86 -4.51
C PHE A 158 -1.69 17.72 -4.74
N ILE A 159 -1.75 16.70 -3.85
CA ILE A 159 -2.67 15.56 -4.02
C ILE A 159 -4.12 16.01 -4.09
N PRO A 160 -4.68 16.79 -3.14
CA PRO A 160 -6.05 17.28 -3.22
C PRO A 160 -6.30 18.17 -4.43
N PHE A 161 -5.35 19.04 -4.75
CA PHE A 161 -5.43 19.95 -5.89
C PHE A 161 -5.51 19.20 -7.22
N LEU A 162 -4.58 18.25 -7.45
CA LEU A 162 -4.59 17.41 -8.65
C LEU A 162 -5.82 16.52 -8.71
N ALA A 163 -6.22 15.90 -7.58
CA ALA A 163 -7.41 15.08 -7.54
C ALA A 163 -8.68 15.87 -7.87
N TYR A 164 -8.81 17.12 -7.42
CA TYR A 164 -9.90 18.00 -7.81
C TYR A 164 -9.92 18.25 -9.32
N PHE A 165 -8.79 18.55 -9.94
CA PHE A 165 -8.72 18.72 -11.40
C PHE A 165 -8.99 17.42 -12.16
N LEU A 166 -8.47 16.30 -11.68
CA LEU A 166 -8.76 14.99 -12.28
C LEU A 166 -10.25 14.65 -12.22
N LEU A 167 -10.94 14.99 -11.12
CA LEU A 167 -12.38 14.81 -11.00
C LEU A 167 -13.17 15.72 -11.95
N THR A 168 -12.81 16.99 -12.01
CA THR A 168 -13.56 17.98 -12.81
C THR A 168 -13.33 17.81 -14.32
N TRP A 169 -12.11 17.46 -14.72
CA TRP A 169 -11.69 17.37 -16.13
C TRP A 169 -11.53 15.93 -16.63
N GLN A 170 -12.08 14.96 -15.93
CA GLN A 170 -11.94 13.54 -16.25
C GLN A 170 -12.32 13.19 -17.70
N SER A 171 -13.44 13.71 -18.21
CA SER A 171 -13.88 13.47 -19.58
C SER A 171 -12.94 14.09 -20.61
N HIS A 172 -12.47 15.31 -20.35
CA HIS A 172 -11.51 16.00 -21.21
C HIS A 172 -10.17 15.27 -21.23
N ALA A 173 -9.63 14.94 -20.05
CA ALA A 173 -8.36 14.23 -19.93
C ALA A 173 -8.39 12.89 -20.68
N ARG A 174 -9.48 12.12 -20.53
CA ARG A 174 -9.65 10.85 -21.25
C ARG A 174 -9.70 11.06 -22.76
N SER A 175 -10.48 12.02 -23.25
CA SER A 175 -10.61 12.30 -24.69
C SER A 175 -9.29 12.81 -25.28
N ALA A 176 -8.62 13.75 -24.59
CA ALA A 176 -7.33 14.27 -25.00
C ALA A 176 -6.26 13.17 -25.06
N THR A 177 -6.21 12.29 -24.05
CA THR A 177 -5.26 11.16 -24.04
C THR A 177 -5.50 10.21 -25.22
N VAL A 178 -6.76 9.90 -25.56
CA VAL A 178 -7.07 9.06 -26.73
C VAL A 178 -6.62 9.70 -28.02
N MET A 179 -6.67 11.04 -28.14
CA MET A 179 -6.24 11.76 -29.35
C MET A 179 -4.73 11.72 -29.59
N LEU A 180 -3.91 11.42 -28.58
CA LEU A 180 -2.47 11.23 -28.72
C LEU A 180 -2.13 9.98 -29.56
N PHE A 181 -3.06 9.04 -29.68
CA PHE A 181 -2.86 7.81 -30.44
C PHE A 181 -3.25 7.96 -31.92
N PRO A 182 -2.57 7.29 -32.85
CA PRO A 182 -2.98 7.21 -34.24
C PRO A 182 -4.42 6.70 -34.38
N LEU A 183 -5.14 7.16 -35.40
CA LEU A 183 -6.58 6.86 -35.63
C LEU A 183 -6.90 5.36 -35.48
N ARG A 184 -6.05 4.49 -36.03
CA ARG A 184 -6.20 3.02 -35.98
C ARG A 184 -6.20 2.45 -34.58
N HIS A 185 -5.57 3.13 -33.58
CA HIS A 185 -5.42 2.66 -32.20
C HIS A 185 -6.31 3.40 -31.19
N ARG A 186 -7.04 4.43 -31.64
CA ARG A 186 -7.87 5.25 -30.72
C ARG A 186 -8.95 4.45 -30.01
N ASN A 187 -9.59 3.51 -30.72
CA ASN A 187 -10.61 2.66 -30.10
C ASN A 187 -10.01 1.78 -29.00
N THR A 188 -8.87 1.15 -29.28
CA THR A 188 -8.13 0.36 -28.29
C THR A 188 -7.75 1.21 -27.10
N ALA A 189 -7.18 2.40 -27.31
CA ALA A 189 -6.81 3.32 -26.24
C ALA A 189 -8.01 3.75 -25.42
N TYR A 190 -9.16 4.07 -26.05
CA TYR A 190 -10.38 4.44 -25.37
C TYR A 190 -10.92 3.33 -24.46
N VAL A 191 -10.96 2.09 -24.98
CA VAL A 191 -11.41 0.92 -24.21
C VAL A 191 -10.46 0.63 -23.06
N THR A 192 -9.16 0.59 -23.32
CA THR A 192 -8.12 0.31 -22.32
C THR A 192 -8.15 1.32 -21.17
N LEU A 193 -8.17 2.61 -21.47
CA LEU A 193 -8.28 3.67 -20.46
C LEU A 193 -9.56 3.53 -19.63
N GLY A 194 -10.67 3.17 -20.29
CA GLY A 194 -11.95 2.96 -19.60
C GLY A 194 -11.92 1.77 -18.64
N LEU A 195 -11.32 0.66 -19.07
CA LEU A 195 -11.20 -0.56 -18.25
C LEU A 195 -10.23 -0.35 -17.08
N THR A 196 -9.08 0.29 -17.35
CA THR A 196 -8.11 0.65 -16.31
C THR A 196 -8.75 1.54 -15.25
N GLY A 197 -9.48 2.58 -15.66
CA GLY A 197 -10.17 3.46 -14.73
C GLY A 197 -11.22 2.73 -13.88
N LYS A 198 -12.03 1.85 -14.49
CA LYS A 198 -13.03 1.04 -13.78
C LYS A 198 -12.38 0.05 -12.81
N MET A 199 -11.26 -0.55 -13.18
CA MET A 199 -10.51 -1.47 -12.33
C MET A 199 -9.95 -0.72 -11.13
N LEU A 200 -9.24 0.40 -11.35
CA LEU A 200 -8.67 1.22 -10.29
C LEU A 200 -9.75 1.72 -9.33
N GLN A 201 -10.86 2.28 -9.85
CA GLN A 201 -11.99 2.71 -9.02
C GLN A 201 -12.54 1.58 -8.15
N SER A 202 -12.80 0.41 -8.76
CA SER A 202 -13.34 -0.75 -8.03
C SER A 202 -12.38 -1.25 -6.96
N PHE A 203 -11.07 -1.29 -7.26
CA PHE A 203 -10.04 -1.71 -6.33
C PHE A 203 -9.95 -0.76 -5.13
N ILE A 204 -9.89 0.55 -5.39
CA ILE A 204 -9.72 1.56 -4.35
C ILE A 204 -10.95 1.64 -3.45
N VAL A 205 -12.14 1.74 -4.05
CA VAL A 205 -13.40 1.80 -3.30
C VAL A 205 -13.61 0.51 -2.52
N GLY A 206 -13.35 -0.65 -3.13
CA GLY A 206 -13.43 -1.93 -2.45
C GLY A 206 -12.48 -2.04 -1.26
N ASN A 207 -11.20 -1.69 -1.44
CA ASN A 207 -10.23 -1.68 -0.34
C ASN A 207 -10.60 -0.70 0.76
N LEU A 208 -11.05 0.51 0.42
CA LEU A 208 -11.51 1.48 1.42
C LEU A 208 -12.67 0.93 2.25
N LEU A 209 -13.67 0.31 1.60
CA LEU A 209 -14.79 -0.30 2.29
C LEU A 209 -14.35 -1.46 3.18
N ILE A 210 -13.46 -2.34 2.70
CA ILE A 210 -12.89 -3.42 3.50
C ILE A 210 -12.14 -2.85 4.71
N GLY A 211 -11.30 -1.85 4.50
CA GLY A 211 -10.56 -1.19 5.57
C GLY A 211 -11.47 -0.58 6.63
N LEU A 212 -12.52 0.13 6.22
CA LEU A 212 -13.49 0.72 7.13
C LEU A 212 -14.26 -0.35 7.92
N LEU A 213 -14.68 -1.44 7.25
CA LEU A 213 -15.39 -2.55 7.91
C LEU A 213 -14.49 -3.27 8.92
N ILE A 214 -13.25 -3.60 8.53
CA ILE A 214 -12.30 -4.28 9.43
C ILE A 214 -11.90 -3.34 10.57
N SER A 215 -11.64 -2.06 10.29
CA SER A 215 -11.33 -1.06 11.34
C SER A 215 -12.48 -0.89 12.32
N GLY A 216 -13.71 -0.78 11.84
CA GLY A 216 -14.90 -0.68 12.69
C GLY A 216 -15.09 -1.93 13.56
N ALA A 217 -14.91 -3.11 12.99
CA ALA A 217 -14.97 -4.37 13.73
C ALA A 217 -13.83 -4.48 14.76
N SER A 218 -12.60 -4.08 14.40
CA SER A 218 -11.46 -4.07 15.32
C SER A 218 -11.68 -3.10 16.49
N VAL A 219 -12.17 -1.89 16.22
CA VAL A 219 -12.51 -0.91 17.27
C VAL A 219 -13.57 -1.48 18.21
N ALA A 220 -14.62 -2.10 17.68
CA ALA A 220 -15.68 -2.69 18.49
C ALA A 220 -15.15 -3.85 19.35
N ILE A 221 -14.39 -4.78 18.77
CA ILE A 221 -13.82 -5.94 19.48
C ILE A 221 -12.81 -5.47 20.53
N PHE A 222 -11.91 -4.57 20.19
CA PHE A 222 -10.91 -4.07 21.13
C PHE A 222 -11.54 -3.26 22.27
N GLY A 223 -12.64 -2.54 21.98
CA GLY A 223 -13.43 -1.87 23.03
C GLY A 223 -14.06 -2.84 24.00
N LEU A 224 -14.64 -3.95 23.51
CA LEU A 224 -15.23 -5.01 24.33
C LEU A 224 -14.16 -5.75 25.17
N LEU A 225 -12.96 -5.93 24.64
CA LEU A 225 -11.83 -6.56 25.32
C LEU A 225 -11.04 -5.57 26.20
N HIS A 226 -11.50 -4.33 26.33
CA HIS A 226 -10.86 -3.27 27.12
C HIS A 226 -9.40 -3.02 26.75
N VAL A 227 -9.06 -3.19 25.45
CA VAL A 227 -7.72 -2.88 24.93
C VAL A 227 -7.47 -1.38 25.07
N PRO A 228 -6.35 -0.95 25.68
CA PRO A 228 -6.03 0.47 25.78
C PRO A 228 -5.95 1.12 24.40
N PHE A 229 -6.39 2.38 24.33
CA PHE A 229 -6.40 3.14 23.07
C PHE A 229 -7.19 2.46 21.92
N PHE A 230 -8.20 1.66 22.23
CA PHE A 230 -8.91 0.80 21.28
C PHE A 230 -9.40 1.52 20.02
N TYR A 231 -9.79 2.80 20.08
CA TYR A 231 -10.18 3.57 18.89
C TYR A 231 -9.02 3.71 17.93
N PHE A 232 -7.88 4.20 18.42
CA PHE A 232 -6.68 4.42 17.61
C PHE A 232 -6.07 3.10 17.16
N VAL A 233 -5.87 2.18 18.07
CA VAL A 233 -5.25 0.88 17.82
C VAL A 233 -6.11 0.03 16.90
N GLY A 234 -7.44 0.00 17.08
CA GLY A 234 -8.37 -0.75 16.25
C GLY A 234 -8.48 -0.17 14.84
N PHE A 235 -8.54 1.17 14.71
CA PHE A 235 -8.53 1.82 13.42
C PHE A 235 -7.22 1.56 12.65
N LEU A 236 -6.08 1.75 13.31
CA LEU A 236 -4.76 1.51 12.72
C LEU A 236 -4.57 0.05 12.31
N SER A 237 -4.92 -0.89 13.19
CA SER A 237 -4.87 -2.33 12.91
C SER A 237 -5.70 -2.70 11.68
N GLY A 238 -6.94 -2.19 11.59
CA GLY A 238 -7.82 -2.46 10.45
C GLY A 238 -7.27 -1.92 9.13
N PHE A 239 -6.70 -0.73 9.11
CA PHE A 239 -6.07 -0.17 7.91
C PHE A 239 -4.76 -0.88 7.54
N LEU A 240 -3.93 -1.23 8.50
CA LEU A 240 -2.70 -2.00 8.26
C LEU A 240 -3.00 -3.39 7.67
N SER A 241 -4.17 -3.96 7.97
CA SER A 241 -4.59 -5.26 7.41
C SER A 241 -4.81 -5.23 5.89
N LEU A 242 -4.94 -4.04 5.28
CA LEU A 242 -5.12 -3.88 3.83
C LEU A 242 -3.84 -4.10 3.04
N VAL A 243 -2.67 -4.08 3.68
CA VAL A 243 -1.40 -4.33 3.00
C VAL A 243 -1.35 -5.81 2.59
N PRO A 244 -1.24 -6.11 1.29
CA PRO A 244 -1.25 -7.50 0.83
C PRO A 244 -0.13 -8.32 1.46
N TYR A 245 -0.42 -9.56 1.83
CA TYR A 245 0.46 -10.53 2.49
C TYR A 245 1.02 -10.10 3.86
N LEU A 246 1.44 -8.85 4.02
CA LEU A 246 2.00 -8.33 5.27
C LEU A 246 0.91 -7.85 6.24
N GLY A 247 -0.31 -7.64 5.74
CA GLY A 247 -1.39 -6.98 6.47
C GLY A 247 -1.72 -7.63 7.80
N VAL A 248 -1.75 -8.96 7.87
CA VAL A 248 -2.05 -9.65 9.13
C VAL A 248 -0.98 -9.40 10.19
N VAL A 249 0.30 -9.46 9.81
CA VAL A 249 1.44 -9.21 10.72
C VAL A 249 1.46 -7.76 11.18
N LEU A 250 1.28 -6.83 10.24
CA LEU A 250 1.24 -5.40 10.52
C LEU A 250 0.04 -5.03 11.41
N ALA A 251 -1.12 -5.64 11.16
CA ALA A 251 -2.34 -5.40 11.93
C ALA A 251 -2.25 -5.90 13.38
N MET A 252 -1.48 -6.96 13.62
CA MET A 252 -1.21 -7.46 14.97
C MET A 252 -0.26 -6.57 15.77
N GLY A 253 0.60 -5.82 15.11
CA GLY A 253 1.63 -4.98 15.75
C GLY A 253 1.06 -4.01 16.80
N PRO A 254 0.16 -3.07 16.43
CA PRO A 254 -0.39 -2.08 17.37
C PRO A 254 -1.04 -2.70 18.61
N PRO A 255 -1.99 -3.66 18.52
CA PRO A 255 -2.61 -4.23 19.70
C PRO A 255 -1.66 -5.06 20.55
N ILE A 256 -0.67 -5.76 19.95
CA ILE A 256 0.36 -6.47 20.72
C ILE A 256 1.22 -5.47 21.50
N LEU A 257 1.69 -4.41 20.86
CA LEU A 257 2.54 -3.41 21.51
C LEU A 257 1.85 -2.81 22.75
N VAL A 258 0.59 -2.44 22.61
CA VAL A 258 -0.18 -1.86 23.72
C VAL A 258 -0.55 -2.91 24.77
N GLY A 259 -0.96 -4.10 24.31
CA GLY A 259 -1.41 -5.19 25.18
C GLY A 259 -0.30 -5.77 26.04
N LEU A 260 0.93 -5.90 25.54
CA LEU A 260 2.10 -6.38 26.32
C LEU A 260 2.36 -5.58 27.60
N GLY A 261 1.90 -4.32 27.66
CA GLY A 261 2.04 -3.46 28.84
C GLY A 261 0.94 -3.61 29.86
N GLN A 262 -0.27 -3.98 29.48
CA GLN A 262 -1.49 -3.73 30.24
C GLN A 262 -2.46 -4.91 30.27
N LEU A 263 -2.37 -5.87 29.34
CA LEU A 263 -3.25 -7.03 29.28
C LEU A 263 -2.59 -8.28 29.87
N GLU A 264 -3.38 -9.20 30.38
CA GLU A 264 -2.95 -10.56 30.73
C GLU A 264 -2.63 -11.35 29.43
N ALA A 265 -1.79 -12.36 29.55
CA ALA A 265 -1.38 -13.17 28.39
C ALA A 265 -2.57 -13.83 27.67
N GLY A 266 -3.62 -14.21 28.42
CA GLY A 266 -4.84 -14.78 27.88
C GLY A 266 -5.62 -13.78 27.02
N ASP A 267 -5.81 -12.56 27.50
CA ASP A 267 -6.53 -11.48 26.79
C ASP A 267 -5.76 -11.05 25.54
N LEU A 268 -4.43 -10.96 25.65
CA LEU A 268 -3.58 -10.66 24.49
C LEU A 268 -3.69 -11.74 23.42
N ALA A 269 -3.72 -13.01 23.79
CA ALA A 269 -3.92 -14.11 22.86
C ALA A 269 -5.29 -14.02 22.16
N ILE A 270 -6.35 -13.67 22.91
CA ILE A 270 -7.69 -13.45 22.33
C ILE A 270 -7.66 -12.29 21.32
N VAL A 271 -7.01 -11.17 21.63
CA VAL A 271 -6.86 -10.03 20.72
C VAL A 271 -6.16 -10.44 19.43
N VAL A 272 -5.05 -11.17 19.53
CA VAL A 272 -4.30 -11.67 18.36
C VAL A 272 -5.16 -12.61 17.51
N LEU A 273 -5.89 -13.53 18.14
CA LEU A 273 -6.81 -14.43 17.44
C LEU A 273 -7.96 -13.68 16.75
N CYS A 274 -8.49 -12.63 17.38
CA CYS A 274 -9.51 -11.79 16.77
C CYS A 274 -8.98 -11.05 15.54
N VAL A 275 -7.77 -10.49 15.60
CA VAL A 275 -7.12 -9.84 14.44
C VAL A 275 -6.90 -10.84 13.31
N ALA A 276 -6.36 -12.03 13.62
CA ALA A 276 -6.19 -13.10 12.65
C ALA A 276 -7.52 -13.52 12.03
N GLY A 277 -8.56 -13.69 12.84
CA GLY A 277 -9.92 -14.05 12.41
C GLY A 277 -10.54 -12.96 11.52
N LEU A 278 -10.42 -11.68 11.88
CA LEU A 278 -10.88 -10.57 11.04
C LEU A 278 -10.14 -10.50 9.71
N HIS A 279 -8.83 -10.71 9.72
CA HIS A 279 -8.04 -10.74 8.49
C HIS A 279 -8.44 -11.93 7.61
N PHE A 280 -8.58 -13.13 8.19
CA PHE A 280 -9.06 -14.31 7.48
C PHE A 280 -10.46 -14.10 6.89
N PHE A 281 -11.38 -13.50 7.66
CA PHE A 281 -12.71 -13.12 7.18
C PHE A 281 -12.64 -12.10 6.05
N GLY A 282 -11.76 -11.10 6.19
CA GLY A 282 -11.47 -10.13 5.14
C GLY A 282 -11.08 -10.82 3.83
N LEU A 283 -10.05 -11.65 3.87
CA LEU A 283 -9.51 -12.34 2.68
C LEU A 283 -10.52 -13.29 2.03
N ASN A 284 -11.28 -14.06 2.82
CA ASN A 284 -12.12 -15.13 2.29
C ASN A 284 -13.57 -14.70 2.02
N VAL A 285 -14.05 -13.60 2.62
CA VAL A 285 -15.43 -13.16 2.49
C VAL A 285 -15.53 -11.75 1.89
N LEU A 286 -14.83 -10.76 2.45
CA LEU A 286 -14.98 -9.37 2.02
C LEU A 286 -14.32 -9.12 0.68
N TYR A 287 -13.09 -9.58 0.47
CA TYR A 287 -12.38 -9.41 -0.79
C TYR A 287 -13.13 -10.05 -1.97
N PRO A 288 -13.57 -11.31 -1.95
CA PRO A 288 -14.35 -11.89 -3.05
C PRO A 288 -15.68 -11.18 -3.30
N LYS A 289 -16.36 -10.72 -2.24
CA LYS A 289 -17.66 -10.03 -2.38
C LYS A 289 -17.54 -8.60 -2.89
N LEU A 290 -16.54 -7.85 -2.45
CA LEU A 290 -16.42 -6.41 -2.75
C LEU A 290 -15.54 -6.12 -3.98
N LEU A 291 -14.42 -6.82 -4.12
CA LEU A 291 -13.54 -6.66 -5.27
C LEU A 291 -13.84 -7.62 -6.41
N GLY A 292 -14.36 -8.82 -6.11
CA GLY A 292 -14.63 -9.86 -7.09
C GLY A 292 -13.37 -10.31 -7.84
N ARG A 293 -13.57 -10.93 -9.03
CA ARG A 293 -12.46 -11.42 -9.89
C ARG A 293 -11.87 -10.34 -10.82
N ARG A 294 -11.90 -9.07 -10.43
CA ARG A 294 -11.55 -7.97 -11.35
C ARG A 294 -10.05 -7.77 -11.57
N LEU A 295 -9.20 -8.28 -10.70
CA LEU A 295 -7.75 -8.09 -10.78
C LEU A 295 -7.00 -9.17 -11.55
N ARG A 296 -7.54 -10.37 -11.71
CA ARG A 296 -7.00 -11.50 -12.50
C ARG A 296 -5.44 -11.54 -12.60
N LEU A 297 -4.75 -11.22 -11.52
CA LEU A 297 -3.32 -11.35 -11.41
C LEU A 297 -3.02 -12.67 -10.69
N ASN A 298 -2.09 -13.45 -11.22
CA ASN A 298 -1.67 -14.67 -10.53
C ASN A 298 -0.83 -14.33 -9.27
N PRO A 299 -0.77 -15.23 -8.27
CA PRO A 299 -0.06 -14.97 -7.01
C PRO A 299 1.43 -14.67 -7.20
N LEU A 300 2.09 -15.29 -8.18
CA LEU A 300 3.50 -15.05 -8.48
C LEU A 300 3.70 -13.61 -9.00
N ALA A 301 2.86 -13.16 -9.94
CA ALA A 301 2.90 -11.80 -10.46
C ALA A 301 2.69 -10.76 -9.35
N VAL A 302 1.74 -11.01 -8.43
CA VAL A 302 1.51 -10.13 -7.27
C VAL A 302 2.73 -10.10 -6.35
N THR A 303 3.35 -11.24 -6.06
CA THR A 303 4.55 -11.30 -5.22
C THR A 303 5.72 -10.54 -5.85
N ILE A 304 5.97 -10.74 -7.15
CA ILE A 304 7.02 -10.01 -7.88
C ILE A 304 6.71 -8.51 -7.91
N ALA A 305 5.46 -8.12 -8.13
CA ALA A 305 5.05 -6.72 -8.11
C ALA A 305 5.32 -6.07 -6.75
N LEU A 306 4.97 -6.74 -5.65
CA LEU A 306 5.24 -6.25 -4.30
C LEU A 306 6.74 -6.08 -4.05
N LEU A 307 7.57 -7.05 -4.45
CA LEU A 307 9.01 -6.96 -4.33
C LEU A 307 9.58 -5.81 -5.18
N PHE A 308 9.16 -5.70 -6.43
CA PHE A 308 9.65 -4.68 -7.36
C PHE A 308 9.26 -3.27 -6.91
N TRP A 309 7.96 -3.01 -6.72
CA TRP A 309 7.47 -1.70 -6.33
C TRP A 309 7.87 -1.34 -4.90
N GLY A 310 7.95 -2.35 -4.00
CA GLY A 310 8.46 -2.17 -2.64
C GLY A 310 9.94 -1.80 -2.59
N ALA A 311 10.77 -2.40 -3.45
CA ALA A 311 12.18 -2.04 -3.58
C ALA A 311 12.36 -0.65 -4.22
N LEU A 312 11.46 -0.25 -5.13
CA LEU A 312 11.54 1.02 -5.84
C LEU A 312 11.09 2.21 -4.98
N TRP A 313 9.94 2.08 -4.28
CA TRP A 313 9.25 3.16 -3.56
C TRP A 313 8.90 2.80 -2.10
N GLY A 314 9.55 1.82 -1.51
CA GLY A 314 9.35 1.45 -0.11
C GLY A 314 7.89 1.07 0.22
N ALA A 315 7.40 1.56 1.35
CA ALA A 315 6.03 1.29 1.83
C ALA A 315 4.94 1.78 0.86
N LEU A 316 5.17 2.92 0.19
CA LEU A 316 4.25 3.46 -0.83
C LEU A 316 4.21 2.54 -2.05
N GLY A 317 5.36 1.99 -2.46
CA GLY A 317 5.45 1.03 -3.54
C GLY A 317 4.67 -0.26 -3.25
N LEU A 318 4.74 -0.78 -2.03
CA LEU A 318 3.96 -1.93 -1.59
C LEU A 318 2.45 -1.68 -1.72
N LEU A 319 1.98 -0.52 -1.30
CA LEU A 319 0.57 -0.14 -1.36
C LEU A 319 0.08 0.05 -2.80
N LEU A 320 0.93 0.58 -3.68
CA LEU A 320 0.64 0.86 -5.07
C LEU A 320 0.90 -0.34 -6.01
N ALA A 321 1.56 -1.40 -5.56
CA ALA A 321 2.00 -2.52 -6.38
C ALA A 321 0.85 -3.17 -7.18
N ILE A 322 -0.25 -3.49 -6.51
CA ILE A 322 -1.40 -4.16 -7.15
C ILE A 322 -2.12 -3.24 -8.16
N PRO A 323 -2.49 -2.00 -7.81
CA PRO A 323 -3.17 -1.13 -8.78
C PRO A 323 -2.31 -0.80 -10.00
N ILE A 324 -1.00 -0.58 -9.83
CA ILE A 324 -0.11 -0.29 -10.96
C ILE A 324 0.04 -1.52 -11.85
N THR A 325 0.33 -2.69 -11.26
CA THR A 325 0.52 -3.93 -12.04
C THR A 325 -0.77 -4.36 -12.73
N GLY A 326 -1.92 -4.18 -12.06
CA GLY A 326 -3.22 -4.42 -12.68
C GLY A 326 -3.51 -3.49 -13.87
N ALA A 327 -3.12 -2.22 -13.77
CA ALA A 327 -3.22 -1.27 -14.88
C ALA A 327 -2.31 -1.67 -16.05
N ILE A 328 -1.07 -2.07 -15.78
CA ILE A 328 -0.12 -2.58 -16.78
C ILE A 328 -0.69 -3.82 -17.47
N LYS A 329 -1.23 -4.77 -16.70
CA LYS A 329 -1.86 -5.98 -17.26
C LYS A 329 -2.99 -5.63 -18.23
N ILE A 330 -3.89 -4.71 -17.86
CA ILE A 330 -4.99 -4.29 -18.73
C ILE A 330 -4.45 -3.68 -20.05
N VAL A 331 -3.36 -2.91 -19.99
CA VAL A 331 -2.71 -2.39 -21.20
C VAL A 331 -2.19 -3.55 -22.06
N PHE A 332 -1.51 -4.52 -21.46
CA PHE A 332 -0.98 -5.69 -22.17
C PHE A 332 -2.09 -6.57 -22.77
N ASP A 333 -3.22 -6.76 -22.08
CA ASP A 333 -4.38 -7.50 -22.59
C ASP A 333 -4.95 -6.91 -23.91
N HIS A 334 -4.79 -5.59 -24.11
CA HIS A 334 -5.40 -4.87 -25.24
C HIS A 334 -4.41 -4.49 -26.35
N VAL A 335 -3.11 -4.78 -26.18
CA VAL A 335 -2.07 -4.56 -27.17
C VAL A 335 -1.63 -5.93 -27.71
N GLU A 336 -1.91 -6.24 -28.99
CA GLU A 336 -1.68 -7.58 -29.56
C GLU A 336 -0.26 -8.11 -29.36
N SER A 337 0.75 -7.26 -29.56
CA SER A 337 2.16 -7.63 -29.37
C SER A 337 2.54 -7.92 -27.90
N MET A 338 1.71 -7.53 -26.94
CA MET A 338 1.95 -7.66 -25.49
C MET A 338 1.09 -8.72 -24.82
N LYS A 339 0.16 -9.36 -25.53
CA LYS A 339 -0.70 -10.42 -24.99
C LYS A 339 0.05 -11.54 -24.24
N PRO A 340 1.20 -12.06 -24.73
CA PRO A 340 1.93 -13.10 -24.00
C PRO A 340 2.37 -12.66 -22.61
N TYR A 341 2.69 -11.38 -22.43
CA TYR A 341 3.02 -10.81 -21.11
C TYR A 341 1.77 -10.65 -20.20
N ALA A 342 0.62 -10.34 -20.80
CA ALA A 342 -0.65 -10.29 -20.07
C ALA A 342 -1.05 -11.68 -19.55
N ASP A 343 -0.89 -12.72 -20.38
CA ASP A 343 -1.17 -14.12 -20.03
C ASP A 343 -0.22 -14.59 -18.92
N TRP A 344 1.06 -14.17 -18.96
CA TRP A 344 2.02 -14.47 -17.91
C TRP A 344 1.65 -13.81 -16.55
N LEU A 345 1.12 -12.60 -16.58
CA LEU A 345 0.65 -11.88 -15.38
C LEU A 345 -0.70 -12.40 -14.86
N GLY A 346 -1.48 -13.03 -15.73
CA GLY A 346 -2.84 -13.50 -15.48
C GLY A 346 -2.93 -14.88 -14.83
N GLU A 347 -4.17 -15.24 -14.48
CA GLU A 347 -4.56 -16.60 -14.08
C GLU A 347 -4.90 -17.44 -15.32
#